data_9c85b9036d593b0cdded90c91cace2f8
#
_entry.id   9c85b9036d593b0cdded90c91cace2f8
#
_cell.length_a   1.000
_cell.length_b   1.000
_cell.length_c   1.000
_cell.angle_alpha   90.00
_cell.angle_beta   90.00
_cell.angle_gamma   90.00
#
_symmetry.space_group_name_H-M   'P 1'
#
loop_
_entity.id
_entity.type
_entity.pdbx_description
1 polymer ?
#
loop_
_entity_poly.entity_id
_entity_poly.type
_entity_poly.pdbx_seq_one_letter_code
_entity_poly.pdbx_strand_id
1 'polypeptide(L)'
;MFEKMSKIKNEEFGGVLLTKKEVDEILNVEVNSFRDISGIVNNLVINKQTGSGNSEYIKNLVFETKKDVVAYLSPDYILDYVSDVYQVDKKLIVSKNRSSNVVSARNLCVSLIRKHTDLSLSQIGLFFGGRSHSTILSCIKKSEASSVLLKEINIFDNKINNLVVS
;
A
#
# COMPACT_ATOMS: atom_id res chain seq x y z
N MET A 1 9.96 20.41 13.21
CA MET A 1 10.63 19.94 11.98
C MET A 1 9.94 20.49 10.73
N PHE A 2 8.63 20.44 10.62
CA PHE A 2 7.83 20.92 9.49
C PHE A 2 7.90 22.44 9.29
N GLU A 3 7.84 23.26 10.37
CA GLU A 3 8.00 24.72 10.28
C GLU A 3 9.38 25.16 9.74
N LYS A 4 10.44 24.41 10.07
CA LYS A 4 11.77 24.65 9.49
C LYS A 4 11.82 24.36 7.99
N MET A 5 11.12 23.30 7.54
CA MET A 5 11.06 22.95 6.13
C MET A 5 10.22 23.92 5.31
N SER A 6 9.10 24.39 5.85
CA SER A 6 8.26 25.40 5.20
C SER A 6 9.01 26.73 5.05
N LYS A 7 9.83 27.12 6.04
CA LYS A 7 10.70 28.30 5.95
C LYS A 7 11.79 28.17 4.88
N ILE A 8 12.49 27.03 4.86
CA ILE A 8 13.57 26.78 3.89
C ILE A 8 13.02 26.82 2.46
N LYS A 9 11.85 26.24 2.19
CA LYS A 9 11.24 26.28 0.86
C LYS A 9 10.63 27.61 0.48
N ASN A 10 10.18 28.41 1.44
CA ASN A 10 9.72 29.77 1.18
C ASN A 10 10.87 30.69 0.71
N GLU A 11 12.10 30.46 1.17
CA GLU A 11 13.27 31.18 0.68
C GLU A 11 13.67 30.73 -0.73
N GLU A 12 13.50 29.46 -1.07
CA GLU A 12 13.84 28.93 -2.41
C GLU A 12 12.78 29.21 -3.49
N PHE A 13 11.49 29.35 -3.13
CA PHE A 13 10.37 29.43 -4.07
C PHE A 13 9.58 30.77 -4.02
N GLY A 14 10.20 31.86 -3.66
CA GLY A 14 9.60 33.21 -3.85
C GLY A 14 8.54 33.61 -2.83
N GLY A 15 8.64 33.15 -1.59
CA GLY A 15 7.89 33.72 -0.46
C GLY A 15 6.44 33.27 -0.33
N VAL A 16 6.04 32.17 -0.93
CA VAL A 16 4.69 31.60 -0.75
C VAL A 16 4.57 30.91 0.61
N LEU A 17 3.85 31.54 1.55
CA LEU A 17 3.62 31.00 2.88
C LEU A 17 2.43 30.02 2.86
N LEU A 18 2.61 28.83 3.45
CA LEU A 18 1.51 27.93 3.75
C LEU A 18 0.74 28.48 4.96
N THR A 19 -0.57 28.50 4.89
CA THR A 19 -1.43 28.86 6.02
C THR A 19 -1.38 27.78 7.06
N LYS A 20 -1.63 28.13 8.34
CA LYS A 20 -1.69 27.16 9.44
C LYS A 20 -2.67 26.02 9.15
N LYS A 21 -3.81 26.32 8.50
CA LYS A 21 -4.81 25.32 8.10
C LYS A 21 -4.26 24.33 7.07
N GLU A 22 -3.51 24.78 6.07
CA GLU A 22 -2.88 23.94 5.07
C GLU A 22 -1.78 23.05 5.69
N VAL A 23 -1.02 23.61 6.63
CA VAL A 23 -0.02 22.83 7.40
C VAL A 23 -0.71 21.75 8.24
N ASP A 24 -1.81 22.08 8.93
CA ASP A 24 -2.57 21.13 9.72
C ASP A 24 -3.23 20.05 8.83
N GLU A 25 -3.72 20.42 7.65
CA GLU A 25 -4.26 19.47 6.66
C GLU A 25 -3.16 18.52 6.14
N ILE A 26 -1.95 19.01 5.88
CA ILE A 26 -0.79 18.19 5.48
C ILE A 26 -0.32 17.28 6.63
N LEU A 27 -0.31 17.79 7.86
CA LEU A 27 0.09 17.01 9.05
C LEU A 27 -0.94 15.93 9.40
N ASN A 28 -2.21 16.16 9.11
CA ASN A 28 -3.28 15.16 9.26
C ASN A 28 -3.28 14.12 8.13
N VAL A 29 -2.48 14.35 7.07
CA VAL A 29 -2.16 13.32 6.10
C VAL A 29 -0.98 12.55 6.65
N GLU A 30 -1.24 11.37 7.11
CA GLU A 30 -0.21 10.43 7.51
C GLU A 30 0.61 10.03 6.28
N VAL A 31 1.79 10.62 6.15
CA VAL A 31 2.74 10.42 5.04
C VAL A 31 3.98 9.70 5.56
N ASN A 32 4.32 8.59 4.94
CA ASN A 32 5.35 7.67 5.41
C ASN A 32 6.78 8.07 5.10
N SER A 33 6.99 9.08 4.26
CA SER A 33 8.33 9.48 3.91
C SER A 33 8.48 10.99 3.79
N PHE A 34 9.67 11.47 4.16
CA PHE A 34 10.10 12.84 3.95
C PHE A 34 9.99 13.27 2.47
N ARG A 35 10.13 12.33 1.55
CA ARG A 35 10.04 12.57 0.11
C ARG A 35 8.62 12.91 -0.31
N ASP A 36 7.63 12.23 0.28
CA ASP A 36 6.21 12.45 0.00
C ASP A 36 5.75 13.81 0.53
N ILE A 37 6.15 14.15 1.76
CA ILE A 37 5.92 15.49 2.34
C ILE A 37 6.53 16.56 1.45
N SER A 38 7.76 16.36 0.99
CA SER A 38 8.44 17.28 0.08
C SER A 38 7.70 17.42 -1.26
N GLY A 39 7.17 16.33 -1.80
CA GLY A 39 6.36 16.32 -3.02
C GLY A 39 5.07 17.13 -2.86
N ILE A 40 4.34 16.89 -1.77
CA ILE A 40 3.09 17.60 -1.45
C ILE A 40 3.35 19.11 -1.28
N VAL A 41 4.37 19.47 -0.50
CA VAL A 41 4.74 20.87 -0.26
C VAL A 41 5.17 21.55 -1.55
N ASN A 42 5.97 20.90 -2.41
CA ASN A 42 6.37 21.45 -3.70
C ASN A 42 5.17 21.71 -4.61
N ASN A 43 4.27 20.75 -4.74
CA ASN A 43 3.08 20.89 -5.56
C ASN A 43 2.16 22.02 -5.05
N LEU A 44 2.00 22.15 -3.72
CA LEU A 44 1.23 23.25 -3.13
C LEU A 44 1.84 24.63 -3.39
N VAL A 45 3.15 24.75 -3.27
CA VAL A 45 3.87 26.00 -3.55
C VAL A 45 3.70 26.39 -5.03
N ILE A 46 3.88 25.45 -5.96
CA ILE A 46 3.73 25.71 -7.40
C ILE A 46 2.29 26.13 -7.72
N ASN A 47 1.28 25.45 -7.17
CA ASN A 47 -0.12 25.76 -7.44
C ASN A 47 -0.59 27.08 -6.81
N LYS A 48 -0.04 27.49 -5.67
CA LYS A 48 -0.27 28.83 -5.11
C LYS A 48 0.30 29.92 -5.99
N GLN A 49 1.47 29.70 -6.58
CA GLN A 49 2.07 30.65 -7.54
C GLN A 49 1.23 30.79 -8.81
N THR A 50 0.56 29.72 -9.23
CA THR A 50 -0.31 29.71 -10.42
C THR A 50 -1.77 30.09 -10.14
N GLY A 51 -2.14 30.36 -8.88
CA GLY A 51 -3.47 30.79 -8.48
C GLY A 51 -4.52 29.67 -8.39
N SER A 52 -4.13 28.40 -8.47
CA SER A 52 -5.04 27.25 -8.52
C SER A 52 -5.15 26.45 -7.21
N GLY A 53 -4.52 26.89 -6.12
CA GLY A 53 -4.47 26.14 -4.86
C GLY A 53 -5.65 26.42 -3.93
N ASN A 54 -6.57 25.47 -3.80
CA ASN A 54 -7.62 25.48 -2.76
C ASN A 54 -7.57 24.19 -1.91
N SER A 55 -8.32 24.15 -0.81
CA SER A 55 -8.40 23.01 0.13
C SER A 55 -8.83 21.71 -0.56
N GLU A 56 -9.61 21.80 -1.63
CA GLU A 56 -10.06 20.65 -2.42
C GLU A 56 -8.92 20.05 -3.26
N TYR A 57 -8.00 20.88 -3.73
CA TYR A 57 -6.78 20.43 -4.42
C TYR A 57 -5.87 19.62 -3.48
N ILE A 58 -5.69 20.07 -2.22
CA ILE A 58 -4.93 19.32 -1.21
C ILE A 58 -5.54 17.96 -0.97
N LYS A 59 -6.87 17.88 -0.82
CA LYS A 59 -7.60 16.62 -0.64
C LYS A 59 -7.43 15.68 -1.83
N ASN A 60 -7.48 16.21 -3.04
CA ASN A 60 -7.29 15.42 -4.26
C ASN A 60 -5.84 14.92 -4.38
N LEU A 61 -4.85 15.76 -4.07
CA LEU A 61 -3.44 15.36 -4.06
C LEU A 61 -3.15 14.24 -3.05
N VAL A 62 -3.76 14.36 -1.87
CA VAL A 62 -3.71 13.33 -0.82
C VAL A 62 -4.40 12.05 -1.27
N PHE A 63 -5.55 12.18 -1.94
CA PHE A 63 -6.28 11.03 -2.48
C PHE A 63 -5.49 10.32 -3.59
N GLU A 64 -4.83 11.08 -4.48
CA GLU A 64 -3.97 10.52 -5.53
C GLU A 64 -2.73 9.83 -4.93
N THR A 65 -2.06 10.42 -3.93
CA THR A 65 -0.94 9.76 -3.25
C THR A 65 -1.37 8.48 -2.52
N LYS A 66 -2.56 8.45 -1.90
CA LYS A 66 -3.13 7.23 -1.32
C LYS A 66 -3.45 6.17 -2.38
N LYS A 67 -3.96 6.58 -3.53
CA LYS A 67 -4.25 5.70 -4.66
C LYS A 67 -2.97 5.06 -5.22
N ASP A 68 -1.89 5.82 -5.27
CA ASP A 68 -0.58 5.30 -5.68
C ASP A 68 -0.03 4.26 -4.70
N VAL A 69 -0.19 4.44 -3.39
CA VAL A 69 0.21 3.44 -2.38
C VAL A 69 -0.59 2.14 -2.54
N VAL A 70 -1.89 2.23 -2.81
CA VAL A 70 -2.72 1.04 -3.10
C VAL A 70 -2.32 0.40 -4.44
N ALA A 71 -1.92 1.19 -5.45
CA ALA A 71 -1.42 0.69 -6.72
C ALA A 71 -0.08 -0.07 -6.59
N TYR A 72 0.71 0.17 -5.52
CA TYR A 72 1.94 -0.58 -5.22
C TYR A 72 1.72 -1.95 -4.58
N LEU A 73 0.49 -2.30 -4.18
CA LEU A 73 0.16 -3.65 -3.68
C LEU A 73 0.13 -4.65 -4.85
N SER A 74 1.31 -4.87 -5.44
CA SER A 74 1.46 -5.88 -6.48
C SER A 74 1.41 -7.29 -5.89
N PRO A 75 1.03 -8.32 -6.67
CA PRO A 75 1.12 -9.71 -6.24
C PRO A 75 2.52 -10.09 -5.78
N ASP A 76 3.55 -9.53 -6.40
CA ASP A 76 4.96 -9.77 -6.04
C ASP A 76 5.29 -9.20 -4.66
N TYR A 77 4.83 -7.99 -4.32
CA TYR A 77 4.99 -7.42 -2.98
C TYR A 77 4.35 -8.29 -1.90
N ILE A 78 3.13 -8.78 -2.16
CA ILE A 78 2.41 -9.69 -1.25
C ILE A 78 3.16 -11.02 -1.10
N LEU A 79 3.71 -11.54 -2.21
CA LEU A 79 4.51 -12.77 -2.20
C LEU A 79 5.80 -12.60 -1.40
N ASP A 80 6.47 -11.43 -1.51
CA ASP A 80 7.65 -11.09 -0.73
C ASP A 80 7.33 -11.06 0.77
N TYR A 81 6.29 -10.33 1.14
CA TYR A 81 5.82 -10.27 2.53
C TYR A 81 5.54 -11.66 3.11
N VAL A 82 4.80 -12.51 2.39
CA VAL A 82 4.46 -13.85 2.88
C VAL A 82 5.69 -14.75 2.94
N SER A 83 6.62 -14.61 1.99
CA SER A 83 7.91 -15.31 1.99
C SER A 83 8.70 -15.00 3.26
N ASP A 84 8.75 -13.73 3.64
CA ASP A 84 9.45 -13.28 4.84
C ASP A 84 8.76 -13.76 6.13
N VAL A 85 7.43 -13.65 6.21
CA VAL A 85 6.66 -14.08 7.40
C VAL A 85 6.80 -15.59 7.65
N TYR A 86 6.72 -16.38 6.58
CA TYR A 86 6.78 -17.85 6.68
C TYR A 86 8.19 -18.43 6.60
N GLN A 87 9.20 -17.59 6.28
CA GLN A 87 10.57 -18.01 6.01
C GLN A 87 10.62 -19.12 4.95
N VAL A 88 9.86 -18.95 3.86
CA VAL A 88 9.71 -19.87 2.74
C VAL A 88 10.06 -19.17 1.46
N ASP A 89 10.94 -19.79 0.65
CA ASP A 89 11.32 -19.26 -0.67
C ASP A 89 10.07 -19.04 -1.55
N LYS A 90 10.01 -17.88 -2.20
CA LYS A 90 8.94 -17.48 -3.13
C LYS A 90 8.66 -18.53 -4.20
N LYS A 91 9.74 -19.14 -4.74
CA LYS A 91 9.63 -20.19 -5.75
C LYS A 91 8.89 -21.43 -5.22
N LEU A 92 9.04 -21.76 -3.93
CA LEU A 92 8.30 -22.85 -3.29
C LEU A 92 6.85 -22.50 -3.09
N ILE A 93 6.52 -21.25 -2.71
CA ILE A 93 5.14 -20.79 -2.53
C ILE A 93 4.36 -20.92 -3.85
N VAL A 94 4.95 -20.50 -4.96
CA VAL A 94 4.34 -20.58 -6.29
C VAL A 94 4.31 -22.02 -6.84
N SER A 95 5.27 -22.87 -6.45
CA SER A 95 5.44 -24.23 -6.97
C SER A 95 4.31 -25.19 -6.57
N LYS A 96 4.40 -26.44 -7.05
CA LYS A 96 3.48 -27.55 -6.68
C LYS A 96 3.83 -28.19 -5.33
N ASN A 97 4.77 -27.64 -4.55
CA ASN A 97 5.16 -28.16 -3.26
C ASN A 97 3.93 -28.27 -2.32
N ARG A 98 3.84 -29.37 -1.55
CA ARG A 98 2.69 -29.69 -0.68
C ARG A 98 3.06 -29.74 0.80
N SER A 99 4.28 -29.33 1.19
CA SER A 99 4.61 -29.26 2.61
C SER A 99 3.68 -28.29 3.34
N SER A 100 3.34 -28.60 4.57
CA SER A 100 2.31 -27.88 5.34
C SER A 100 2.59 -26.38 5.41
N ASN A 101 3.86 -26.00 5.69
CA ASN A 101 4.27 -24.59 5.79
C ASN A 101 4.10 -23.86 4.46
N VAL A 102 4.52 -24.49 3.35
CA VAL A 102 4.38 -23.90 1.99
C VAL A 102 2.90 -23.78 1.59
N VAL A 103 2.07 -24.75 1.96
CA VAL A 103 0.62 -24.70 1.68
C VAL A 103 -0.04 -23.58 2.46
N SER A 104 0.30 -23.40 3.75
CA SER A 104 -0.21 -22.30 4.57
C SER A 104 0.21 -20.94 4.02
N ALA A 105 1.48 -20.77 3.69
CA ALA A 105 2.00 -19.56 3.06
C ALA A 105 1.27 -19.26 1.74
N ARG A 106 1.08 -20.28 0.89
CA ARG A 106 0.36 -20.12 -0.37
C ARG A 106 -1.10 -19.73 -0.15
N ASN A 107 -1.81 -20.35 0.79
CA ASN A 107 -3.20 -19.99 1.08
C ASN A 107 -3.31 -18.54 1.55
N LEU A 108 -2.43 -18.10 2.46
CA LEU A 108 -2.34 -16.71 2.88
C LEU A 108 -2.10 -15.77 1.70
N CYS A 109 -1.08 -16.05 0.89
CA CYS A 109 -0.70 -15.23 -0.25
C CYS A 109 -1.84 -15.07 -1.26
N VAL A 110 -2.52 -16.17 -1.61
CA VAL A 110 -3.70 -16.18 -2.49
C VAL A 110 -4.81 -15.30 -1.93
N SER A 111 -5.10 -15.40 -0.63
CA SER A 111 -6.17 -14.63 0.02
C SER A 111 -5.84 -13.14 0.09
N LEU A 112 -4.60 -12.78 0.39
CA LEU A 112 -4.14 -11.38 0.39
C LEU A 112 -4.19 -10.78 -1.02
N ILE A 113 -3.68 -11.49 -2.04
CA ILE A 113 -3.75 -11.03 -3.44
C ILE A 113 -5.20 -10.82 -3.86
N ARG A 114 -6.10 -11.78 -3.54
CA ARG A 114 -7.53 -11.63 -3.87
C ARG A 114 -8.18 -10.44 -3.20
N LYS A 115 -7.77 -10.12 -1.97
CA LYS A 115 -8.34 -9.03 -1.17
C LYS A 115 -7.82 -7.66 -1.59
N HIS A 116 -6.54 -7.57 -1.92
CA HIS A 116 -5.84 -6.30 -2.09
C HIS A 116 -5.48 -5.96 -3.55
N THR A 117 -5.86 -6.81 -4.51
CA THR A 117 -5.65 -6.55 -5.94
C THR A 117 -6.92 -6.81 -6.74
N ASP A 118 -7.03 -6.20 -7.92
CA ASP A 118 -8.15 -6.40 -8.83
C ASP A 118 -8.02 -7.67 -9.69
N LEU A 119 -7.07 -8.55 -9.37
CA LEU A 119 -6.85 -9.76 -10.15
C LEU A 119 -8.03 -10.72 -10.05
N SER A 120 -8.44 -11.23 -11.20
CA SER A 120 -9.41 -12.33 -11.28
C SER A 120 -8.79 -13.63 -10.75
N LEU A 121 -9.63 -14.56 -10.32
CA LEU A 121 -9.17 -15.88 -9.85
C LEU A 121 -8.34 -16.63 -10.89
N SER A 122 -8.63 -16.43 -12.18
CA SER A 122 -7.84 -17.00 -13.29
C SER A 122 -6.45 -16.40 -13.38
N GLN A 123 -6.33 -15.07 -13.25
CA GLN A 123 -5.03 -14.38 -13.24
C GLN A 123 -4.20 -14.77 -12.01
N ILE A 124 -4.83 -14.86 -10.83
CA ILE A 124 -4.18 -15.41 -9.63
C ILE A 124 -3.71 -16.84 -9.89
N GLY A 125 -4.54 -17.68 -10.52
CA GLY A 125 -4.15 -19.03 -10.88
C GLY A 125 -2.91 -19.09 -11.77
N LEU A 126 -2.83 -18.22 -12.77
CA LEU A 126 -1.65 -18.07 -13.64
C LEU A 126 -0.39 -17.67 -12.83
N PHE A 127 -0.51 -16.69 -11.94
CA PHE A 127 0.57 -16.26 -11.06
C PHE A 127 1.12 -17.42 -10.20
N PHE A 128 0.26 -18.32 -9.73
CA PHE A 128 0.65 -19.52 -8.97
C PHE A 128 0.93 -20.74 -9.84
N GLY A 129 1.52 -20.56 -11.01
CA GLY A 129 2.00 -21.64 -11.88
C GLY A 129 0.88 -22.39 -12.61
N GLY A 130 -0.15 -21.68 -13.06
CA GLY A 130 -1.24 -22.22 -13.86
C GLY A 130 -2.25 -23.05 -13.05
N ARG A 131 -2.51 -22.66 -11.81
CA ARG A 131 -3.54 -23.35 -10.99
C ARG A 131 -4.94 -23.03 -11.48
N SER A 132 -5.82 -24.05 -11.41
CA SER A 132 -7.22 -23.87 -11.78
C SER A 132 -7.96 -22.93 -10.83
N HIS A 133 -9.00 -22.29 -11.33
CA HIS A 133 -9.92 -21.44 -10.57
C HIS A 133 -10.45 -22.13 -9.29
N SER A 134 -10.82 -23.40 -9.38
CA SER A 134 -11.27 -24.19 -8.23
C SER A 134 -10.19 -24.38 -7.17
N THR A 135 -8.92 -24.53 -7.58
CA THR A 135 -7.79 -24.59 -6.64
C THR A 135 -7.60 -23.27 -5.89
N ILE A 136 -7.69 -22.14 -6.58
CA ILE A 136 -7.59 -20.82 -5.97
C ILE A 136 -8.74 -20.58 -4.99
N LEU A 137 -9.97 -20.90 -5.35
CA LEU A 137 -11.12 -20.86 -4.43
C LEU A 137 -10.92 -21.74 -3.21
N SER A 138 -10.35 -22.95 -3.38
CA SER A 138 -10.04 -23.83 -2.26
C SER A 138 -9.00 -23.23 -1.32
N CYS A 139 -7.99 -22.52 -1.85
CA CYS A 139 -7.00 -21.81 -1.02
C CYS A 139 -7.68 -20.73 -0.16
N ILE A 140 -8.56 -19.92 -0.76
CA ILE A 140 -9.30 -18.86 -0.07
C ILE A 140 -10.16 -19.45 1.05
N LYS A 141 -11.00 -20.45 0.75
CA LYS A 141 -11.84 -21.10 1.74
C LYS A 141 -11.04 -21.69 2.91
N LYS A 142 -9.86 -22.26 2.64
CA LYS A 142 -8.98 -22.78 3.70
C LYS A 142 -8.39 -21.66 4.57
N SER A 143 -8.10 -20.51 3.99
CA SER A 143 -7.66 -19.34 4.77
C SER A 143 -8.78 -18.81 5.66
N GLU A 144 -10.00 -18.73 5.15
CA GLU A 144 -11.18 -18.28 5.89
C GLU A 144 -11.56 -19.24 7.04
N ALA A 145 -11.30 -20.54 6.87
CA ALA A 145 -11.55 -21.55 7.89
C ALA A 145 -10.44 -21.64 8.96
N SER A 146 -9.30 -20.98 8.76
CA SER A 146 -8.15 -21.04 9.66
C SER A 146 -8.04 -19.78 10.51
N SER A 147 -8.23 -19.92 11.83
CA SER A 147 -8.06 -18.80 12.77
C SER A 147 -6.65 -18.19 12.76
N VAL A 148 -5.64 -19.01 12.46
CA VAL A 148 -4.24 -18.55 12.34
C VAL A 148 -4.09 -17.67 11.09
N LEU A 149 -4.57 -18.13 9.93
CA LEU A 149 -4.46 -17.36 8.68
C LEU A 149 -5.32 -16.09 8.72
N LEU A 150 -6.48 -16.12 9.38
CA LEU A 150 -7.28 -14.91 9.58
C LEU A 150 -6.56 -13.86 10.44
N LYS A 151 -5.81 -14.27 11.46
CA LYS A 151 -4.97 -13.34 12.24
C LYS A 151 -3.86 -12.73 11.37
N GLU A 152 -3.20 -13.52 10.54
CA GLU A 152 -2.16 -13.03 9.63
C GLU A 152 -2.74 -12.06 8.58
N ILE A 153 -3.92 -12.33 8.05
CA ILE A 153 -4.63 -11.42 7.15
C ILE A 153 -4.90 -10.08 7.85
N ASN A 154 -5.41 -10.10 9.09
CA ASN A 154 -5.67 -8.89 9.86
C ASN A 154 -4.37 -8.10 10.18
N ILE A 155 -3.27 -8.79 10.46
CA ILE A 155 -1.95 -8.16 10.68
C ILE A 155 -1.51 -7.45 9.41
N PHE A 156 -1.64 -8.08 8.24
CA PHE A 156 -1.32 -7.48 6.96
C PHE A 156 -2.23 -6.29 6.66
N ASP A 157 -3.55 -6.42 6.88
CA ASP A 157 -4.52 -5.33 6.69
C ASP A 157 -4.16 -4.10 7.54
N ASN A 158 -3.85 -4.32 8.82
CA ASN A 158 -3.42 -3.24 9.71
C ASN A 158 -2.10 -2.62 9.25
N LYS A 159 -1.15 -3.42 8.79
CA LYS A 159 0.10 -2.93 8.23
C LYS A 159 -0.14 -2.05 7.00
N ILE A 160 -1.00 -2.48 6.09
CA ILE A 160 -1.35 -1.69 4.90
C ILE A 160 -2.15 -0.45 5.27
N ASN A 161 -3.14 -0.57 6.16
CA ASN A 161 -3.88 0.59 6.65
C ASN A 161 -2.96 1.60 7.31
N ASN A 162 -2.00 1.15 8.13
CA ASN A 162 -1.00 2.03 8.72
C ASN A 162 -0.06 2.64 7.66
N LEU A 163 0.25 1.94 6.57
CA LEU A 163 1.00 2.49 5.43
C LEU A 163 0.16 3.47 4.59
N VAL A 164 -1.15 3.29 4.54
CA VAL A 164 -2.10 4.19 3.85
C VAL A 164 -2.52 5.35 4.77
N VAL A 165 -2.42 5.16 6.09
CA VAL A 165 -2.88 6.08 7.15
C VAL A 165 -1.68 6.72 7.87
N SER A 166 -0.44 6.27 7.63
CA SER A 166 0.81 6.89 8.07
C SER A 166 1.46 7.63 6.91
#